data_c097c5a2f346106a8a2b5770c415aeaa
#
_entry.id   c097c5a2f346106a8a2b5770c415aeaa
#
_cell.length_a   1.000
_cell.length_b   1.000
_cell.length_c   1.000
_cell.angle_alpha   90.00
_cell.angle_beta   90.00
_cell.angle_gamma   90.00
#
_symmetry.space_group_name_H-M   'P 1'
#
loop_
_entity.id
_entity.type
_entity.pdbx_description
1 polymer ?
#
loop_
_entity_poly.entity_id
_entity_poly.type
_entity_poly.pdbx_seq_one_letter_code
_entity_poly.pdbx_strand_id
1 'polypeptide(L)'
;LSVSGFDTREFAFYGFLPRQKRELSEKLLQIARTGVPIAVAHESPHRVIDLVSVICETLPGCRISASCDLTKLHEKTIRGTAEDVLAMLRANEKAEKGEYCLVLDLHDVHVEEKKTASDASLEARIFELLMAGKDMREAGDALMEQGEKRNDVYRARTAVQKFLEELWEDEDDEERND
;
A
#
# COMPACT_ATOMS: atom_id res chain seq x y z
N LEU A 1 -6.07 -4.08 -22.34
CA LEU A 1 -5.62 -5.35 -21.75
C LEU A 1 -5.06 -6.31 -22.81
N SER A 2 -5.79 -6.61 -23.88
CA SER A 2 -5.40 -7.58 -24.92
C SER A 2 -4.03 -7.33 -25.55
N VAL A 3 -3.61 -6.07 -25.63
CA VAL A 3 -2.28 -5.68 -26.17
C VAL A 3 -1.19 -5.64 -25.11
N SER A 4 -1.50 -5.89 -23.83
CA SER A 4 -0.51 -5.78 -22.76
C SER A 4 0.54 -6.89 -22.80
N GLY A 5 0.16 -8.09 -23.22
CA GLY A 5 1.01 -9.28 -23.19
C GLY A 5 1.13 -9.92 -21.81
N PHE A 6 0.33 -9.47 -20.83
CA PHE A 6 0.25 -10.01 -19.47
C PHE A 6 -0.93 -10.97 -19.32
N ASP A 7 -0.92 -11.78 -18.27
CA ASP A 7 -2.08 -12.58 -17.87
C ASP A 7 -3.12 -11.67 -17.19
N THR A 8 -4.17 -11.32 -17.95
CA THR A 8 -5.18 -10.35 -17.54
C THR A 8 -6.51 -10.99 -17.16
N ARG A 9 -6.50 -12.23 -16.66
CA ARG A 9 -7.72 -12.94 -16.20
C ARG A 9 -8.38 -12.20 -15.05
N GLU A 10 -7.59 -11.63 -14.15
CA GLU A 10 -8.04 -10.79 -13.06
C GLU A 10 -7.35 -9.42 -13.14
N PHE A 11 -8.14 -8.36 -13.14
CA PHE A 11 -7.61 -6.99 -13.18
C PHE A 11 -8.55 -6.02 -12.50
N ALA A 12 -7.99 -4.88 -12.08
CA ALA A 12 -8.75 -3.74 -11.59
C ALA A 12 -8.41 -2.47 -12.37
N PHE A 13 -9.44 -1.69 -12.70
CA PHE A 13 -9.30 -0.42 -13.39
C PHE A 13 -9.41 0.74 -12.40
N TYR A 14 -8.41 1.61 -12.38
CA TYR A 14 -8.30 2.71 -11.41
C TYR A 14 -8.47 4.11 -12.05
N GLY A 15 -8.63 4.20 -13.38
CA GLY A 15 -8.73 5.48 -14.06
C GLY A 15 -7.45 6.31 -13.94
N PHE A 16 -7.60 7.60 -13.66
CA PHE A 16 -6.47 8.49 -13.42
C PHE A 16 -6.01 8.41 -11.95
N LEU A 17 -4.71 8.26 -11.76
CA LEU A 17 -4.12 8.20 -10.43
C LEU A 17 -3.85 9.62 -9.86
N PRO A 18 -3.66 9.75 -8.53
CA PRO A 18 -3.39 11.04 -7.90
C PRO A 18 -2.21 11.79 -8.52
N ARG A 19 -2.25 13.13 -8.44
CA ARG A 19 -1.21 13.97 -9.05
C ARG A 19 -0.02 14.19 -8.13
N GLN A 20 -0.26 14.31 -6.83
CA GLN A 20 0.79 14.56 -5.85
C GLN A 20 1.60 13.29 -5.62
N LYS A 21 2.93 13.39 -5.63
CA LYS A 21 3.84 12.24 -5.50
C LYS A 21 3.53 11.38 -4.28
N ARG A 22 3.27 12.03 -3.13
CA ARG A 22 2.96 11.32 -1.88
C ARG A 22 1.67 10.51 -1.99
N GLU A 23 0.57 11.15 -2.42
CA GLU A 23 -0.73 10.50 -2.59
C GLU A 23 -0.67 9.39 -3.65
N LEU A 24 0.12 9.59 -4.71
CA LEU A 24 0.35 8.60 -5.75
C LEU A 24 1.07 7.37 -5.18
N SER A 25 2.15 7.55 -4.41
CA SER A 25 2.86 6.44 -3.77
C SER A 25 1.96 5.69 -2.80
N GLU A 26 1.20 6.38 -1.96
CA GLU A 26 0.23 5.77 -1.05
C GLU A 26 -0.84 4.96 -1.83
N LYS A 27 -1.35 5.51 -2.94
CA LYS A 27 -2.32 4.83 -3.80
C LYS A 27 -1.75 3.59 -4.48
N LEU A 28 -0.52 3.66 -4.99
CA LEU A 28 0.17 2.52 -5.62
C LEU A 28 0.38 1.38 -4.61
N LEU A 29 0.82 1.69 -3.39
CA LEU A 29 0.92 0.69 -2.31
C LEU A 29 -0.44 0.09 -1.94
N GLN A 30 -1.49 0.91 -1.88
CA GLN A 30 -2.85 0.42 -1.66
C GLN A 30 -3.29 -0.55 -2.75
N ILE A 31 -3.03 -0.22 -4.03
CA ILE A 31 -3.34 -1.06 -5.19
C ILE A 31 -2.62 -2.41 -5.06
N ALA A 32 -1.31 -2.41 -4.80
CA ALA A 32 -0.54 -3.64 -4.65
C ALA A 32 -1.03 -4.54 -3.49
N ARG A 33 -1.53 -3.93 -2.41
CA ARG A 33 -2.11 -4.67 -1.27
C ARG A 33 -3.49 -5.28 -1.53
N THR A 34 -4.18 -4.91 -2.61
CA THR A 34 -5.47 -5.53 -2.94
C THR A 34 -5.35 -7.01 -3.31
N GLY A 35 -4.14 -7.47 -3.67
CA GLY A 35 -3.90 -8.82 -4.18
C GLY A 35 -4.36 -9.03 -5.62
N VAL A 36 -4.98 -8.03 -6.28
CA VAL A 36 -5.33 -8.11 -7.70
C VAL A 36 -4.07 -7.97 -8.53
N PRO A 37 -3.73 -8.98 -9.37
CA PRO A 37 -2.41 -9.03 -10.00
C PRO A 37 -2.20 -7.98 -11.10
N ILE A 38 -3.26 -7.50 -11.72
CA ILE A 38 -3.18 -6.53 -12.82
C ILE A 38 -3.93 -5.26 -12.46
N ALA A 39 -3.22 -4.13 -12.49
CA ALA A 39 -3.82 -2.83 -12.35
C ALA A 39 -3.78 -2.06 -13.68
N VAL A 40 -4.89 -1.39 -14.02
CA VAL A 40 -5.01 -0.60 -15.25
C VAL A 40 -5.27 0.85 -14.88
N ALA A 41 -4.49 1.76 -15.46
CA ALA A 41 -4.66 3.18 -15.24
C ALA A 41 -4.54 3.97 -16.56
N HIS A 42 -5.18 5.12 -16.60
CA HIS A 42 -4.97 6.13 -17.64
C HIS A 42 -4.02 7.22 -17.15
N GLU A 43 -3.24 7.80 -18.07
CA GLU A 43 -2.43 8.95 -17.75
C GLU A 43 -2.29 9.89 -18.93
N SER A 44 -2.13 11.16 -18.62
CA SER A 44 -1.82 12.18 -19.61
C SER A 44 -0.38 12.07 -20.09
N PRO A 45 -0.09 12.49 -21.34
CA PRO A 45 1.26 12.38 -21.89
C PRO A 45 2.29 13.19 -21.10
N HIS A 46 1.89 14.35 -20.54
CA HIS A 46 2.79 15.20 -19.75
C HIS A 46 3.17 14.62 -18.38
N ARG A 47 2.46 13.58 -17.92
CA ARG A 47 2.65 12.99 -16.59
C ARG A 47 3.10 11.53 -16.61
N VAL A 48 3.08 10.89 -17.78
CA VAL A 48 3.39 9.45 -17.87
C VAL A 48 4.80 9.13 -17.38
N ILE A 49 5.78 10.00 -17.66
CA ILE A 49 7.18 9.81 -17.20
C ILE A 49 7.25 9.92 -15.69
N ASP A 50 6.60 10.91 -15.08
CA ASP A 50 6.57 11.09 -13.64
C ASP A 50 5.85 9.93 -12.95
N LEU A 51 4.72 9.49 -13.50
CA LEU A 51 4.00 8.32 -12.98
C LEU A 51 4.88 7.07 -12.98
N VAL A 52 5.52 6.75 -14.11
CA VAL A 52 6.39 5.56 -14.20
C VAL A 52 7.61 5.69 -13.30
N SER A 53 8.17 6.90 -13.12
CA SER A 53 9.25 7.14 -12.17
C SER A 53 8.83 6.82 -10.72
N VAL A 54 7.62 7.23 -10.32
CA VAL A 54 7.09 6.92 -8.99
C VAL A 54 6.79 5.42 -8.84
N ILE A 55 6.34 4.75 -9.91
CA ILE A 55 6.14 3.30 -9.89
C ILE A 55 7.48 2.57 -9.66
N CYS A 56 8.57 2.96 -10.34
CA CYS A 56 9.90 2.38 -10.10
C CYS A 56 10.33 2.49 -8.63
N GLU A 57 10.08 3.64 -8.01
CA GLU A 57 10.46 3.90 -6.62
C GLU A 57 9.58 3.14 -5.61
N THR A 58 8.28 2.96 -5.92
CA THR A 58 7.26 2.51 -4.98
C THR A 58 6.98 1.01 -5.08
N LEU A 59 7.05 0.46 -6.30
CA LEU A 59 6.68 -0.93 -6.62
C LEU A 59 7.84 -1.64 -7.34
N PRO A 60 8.96 -1.92 -6.66
CA PRO A 60 10.07 -2.66 -7.26
C PRO A 60 9.58 -4.04 -7.74
N GLY A 61 10.03 -4.45 -8.91
CA GLY A 61 9.58 -5.68 -9.58
C GLY A 61 8.33 -5.52 -10.46
N CYS A 62 7.70 -4.34 -10.46
CA CYS A 62 6.55 -4.08 -11.33
C CYS A 62 6.95 -4.11 -12.80
N ARG A 63 6.17 -4.83 -13.61
CA ARG A 63 6.27 -4.79 -15.07
C ARG A 63 5.17 -3.91 -15.63
N ILE A 64 5.47 -3.19 -16.70
CA ILE A 64 4.54 -2.22 -17.28
C ILE A 64 4.36 -2.50 -18.77
N SER A 65 3.11 -2.43 -19.23
CA SER A 65 2.76 -2.23 -20.63
C SER A 65 2.14 -0.84 -20.76
N ALA A 66 2.85 0.07 -21.41
CA ALA A 66 2.37 1.42 -21.68
C ALA A 66 1.97 1.54 -23.15
N SER A 67 0.69 1.74 -23.38
CA SER A 67 0.10 1.90 -24.73
C SER A 67 -0.29 3.36 -24.94
N CYS A 68 0.17 3.92 -26.04
CA CYS A 68 -0.16 5.28 -26.46
C CYS A 68 -1.09 5.24 -27.67
N ASP A 69 -2.10 6.09 -27.68
CA ASP A 69 -3.04 6.28 -28.79
C ASP A 69 -3.69 4.96 -29.28
N LEU A 70 -4.15 4.13 -28.36
CA LEU A 70 -4.85 2.87 -28.66
C LEU A 70 -5.96 3.10 -29.71
N THR A 71 -6.03 2.20 -30.70
CA THR A 71 -6.97 2.23 -31.83
C THR A 71 -6.78 3.38 -32.82
N LYS A 72 -5.75 4.22 -32.64
CA LYS A 72 -5.40 5.30 -33.57
C LYS A 72 -4.30 4.85 -34.55
N LEU A 73 -4.11 5.61 -35.63
CA LEU A 73 -3.15 5.29 -36.70
C LEU A 73 -1.69 5.15 -36.18
N HIS A 74 -1.35 5.85 -35.11
CA HIS A 74 -0.01 5.86 -34.53
C HIS A 74 0.04 5.13 -33.17
N GLU A 75 -0.83 4.14 -32.97
CA GLU A 75 -0.79 3.29 -31.79
C GLU A 75 0.61 2.72 -31.55
N LYS A 76 1.10 2.86 -30.35
CA LYS A 76 2.40 2.31 -29.94
C LYS A 76 2.29 1.73 -28.53
N THR A 77 2.84 0.53 -28.36
CA THR A 77 2.93 -0.12 -27.05
C THR A 77 4.38 -0.47 -26.74
N ILE A 78 4.84 -0.07 -25.57
CA ILE A 78 6.13 -0.45 -25.00
C ILE A 78 5.91 -1.30 -23.76
N ARG A 79 6.80 -2.27 -23.51
CA ARG A 79 6.68 -3.22 -22.39
C ARG A 79 8.05 -3.52 -21.81
N GLY A 80 8.06 -3.82 -20.52
CA GLY A 80 9.29 -4.22 -19.81
C GLY A 80 9.11 -4.09 -18.31
N THR A 81 10.23 -4.09 -17.60
CA THR A 81 10.25 -3.65 -16.21
C THR A 81 9.88 -2.16 -16.13
N ALA A 82 9.52 -1.67 -14.96
CA ALA A 82 9.19 -0.25 -14.80
C ALA A 82 10.38 0.64 -15.22
N GLU A 83 11.61 0.20 -14.93
CA GLU A 83 12.85 0.90 -15.28
C GLU A 83 13.07 0.93 -16.80
N ASP A 84 12.86 -0.20 -17.49
CA ASP A 84 12.99 -0.28 -18.95
C ASP A 84 12.00 0.66 -19.63
N VAL A 85 10.73 0.62 -19.19
CA VAL A 85 9.67 1.48 -19.73
C VAL A 85 9.97 2.95 -19.46
N LEU A 86 10.48 3.29 -18.27
CA LEU A 86 10.90 4.65 -17.94
C LEU A 86 12.02 5.13 -18.87
N ALA A 87 13.02 4.29 -19.12
CA ALA A 87 14.12 4.60 -20.03
C ALA A 87 13.61 4.83 -21.47
N MET A 88 12.72 3.96 -21.96
CA MET A 88 12.12 4.09 -23.28
C MET A 88 11.27 5.36 -23.44
N LEU A 89 10.49 5.72 -22.39
CA LEU A 89 9.69 6.94 -22.40
C LEU A 89 10.58 8.19 -22.42
N ARG A 90 11.64 8.22 -21.62
CA ARG A 90 12.59 9.35 -21.60
C ARG A 90 13.35 9.53 -22.91
N ALA A 91 13.63 8.42 -23.61
CA ALA A 91 14.29 8.46 -24.93
C ALA A 91 13.35 8.86 -26.08
N ASN A 92 12.03 8.90 -25.84
CA ASN A 92 11.04 9.21 -26.86
C ASN A 92 10.68 10.71 -26.84
N GLU A 93 11.18 11.49 -27.79
CA GLU A 93 10.87 12.91 -27.93
C GLU A 93 9.36 13.23 -28.09
N LYS A 94 8.56 12.23 -28.43
CA LYS A 94 7.11 12.35 -28.60
C LYS A 94 6.31 11.77 -27.42
N ALA A 95 6.97 11.42 -26.30
CA ALA A 95 6.30 10.85 -25.14
C ALA A 95 5.22 11.78 -24.56
N GLU A 96 5.38 13.09 -24.73
CA GLU A 96 4.43 14.10 -24.27
C GLU A 96 3.22 14.32 -25.21
N LYS A 97 2.97 13.39 -26.13
CA LYS A 97 1.82 13.45 -27.06
C LYS A 97 0.97 12.19 -26.95
N GLY A 98 -0.31 12.33 -27.23
CA GLY A 98 -1.26 11.23 -27.25
C GLY A 98 -1.93 10.99 -25.88
N GLU A 99 -2.48 9.81 -25.69
CA GLU A 99 -3.17 9.37 -24.48
C GLU A 99 -2.60 8.01 -24.05
N TYR A 100 -2.22 7.88 -22.79
CA TYR A 100 -1.61 6.65 -22.29
C TYR A 100 -2.62 5.80 -21.51
N CYS A 101 -2.58 4.50 -21.81
CA CYS A 101 -3.16 3.45 -20.99
C CYS A 101 -2.02 2.57 -20.48
N LEU A 102 -1.88 2.48 -19.16
CA LEU A 102 -0.88 1.65 -18.51
C LEU A 102 -1.53 0.40 -17.94
N VAL A 103 -0.89 -0.73 -18.15
CA VAL A 103 -1.21 -1.99 -17.50
C VAL A 103 -0.01 -2.35 -16.65
N LEU A 104 -0.22 -2.45 -15.35
CA LEU A 104 0.79 -2.78 -14.35
C LEU A 104 0.62 -4.25 -13.98
N ASP A 105 1.68 -5.02 -14.12
CA ASP A 105 1.75 -6.40 -13.66
C ASP A 105 2.44 -6.42 -12.29
N LEU A 106 1.68 -6.83 -11.29
CA LEU A 106 2.05 -6.78 -9.87
C LEU A 106 2.37 -8.18 -9.30
N HIS A 107 2.43 -9.24 -10.13
CA HIS A 107 2.67 -10.60 -9.65
C HIS A 107 3.97 -10.74 -8.85
N ASP A 108 5.03 -10.03 -9.25
CA ASP A 108 6.34 -10.09 -8.63
C ASP A 108 6.58 -8.89 -7.66
N VAL A 109 5.54 -8.08 -7.42
CA VAL A 109 5.62 -6.95 -6.50
C VAL A 109 5.35 -7.43 -5.08
N HIS A 110 6.40 -7.47 -4.27
CA HIS A 110 6.31 -7.71 -2.85
C HIS A 110 6.28 -6.38 -2.10
N VAL A 111 5.09 -5.94 -1.74
CA VAL A 111 4.96 -4.85 -0.77
C VAL A 111 5.07 -5.50 0.60
N GLU A 112 6.19 -5.29 1.28
CA GLU A 112 6.21 -5.57 2.72
C GLU A 112 4.98 -4.89 3.31
N GLU A 113 4.11 -5.67 3.93
CA GLU A 113 3.19 -5.08 4.89
C GLU A 113 4.10 -4.39 5.91
N LYS A 114 4.37 -3.11 5.72
CA LYS A 114 4.55 -2.28 6.88
C LYS A 114 3.23 -2.50 7.64
N LYS A 115 3.25 -3.42 8.60
CA LYS A 115 2.40 -3.30 9.77
C LYS A 115 2.71 -1.89 10.24
N THR A 116 1.94 -0.94 9.73
CA THR A 116 1.92 0.38 10.31
C THR A 116 1.34 0.10 11.67
N ALA A 117 2.21 0.14 12.66
CA ALA A 117 1.82 0.16 14.05
C ALA A 117 0.78 1.28 14.32
N SER A 118 0.36 2.01 13.28
CA SER A 118 -0.59 3.11 13.33
C SER A 118 -2.04 2.74 12.99
N ASP A 119 -2.34 1.56 12.44
CA ASP A 119 -3.73 1.15 12.18
C ASP A 119 -4.32 0.29 13.31
N ALA A 120 -3.48 -0.30 14.15
CA ALA A 120 -3.93 -0.91 15.38
C ALA A 120 -4.16 0.18 16.42
N SER A 121 -5.29 0.13 17.13
CA SER A 121 -5.52 1.05 18.25
C SER A 121 -4.37 0.95 19.26
N LEU A 122 -4.12 2.01 20.01
CA LEU A 122 -3.07 1.99 21.05
C LEU A 122 -3.29 0.85 22.04
N GLU A 123 -4.55 0.51 22.33
CA GLU A 123 -4.94 -0.62 23.15
C GLU A 123 -4.46 -1.95 22.56
N ALA A 124 -4.68 -2.20 21.26
CA ALA A 124 -4.24 -3.41 20.59
C ALA A 124 -2.71 -3.53 20.59
N ARG A 125 -1.99 -2.43 20.38
CA ARG A 125 -0.52 -2.39 20.44
C ARG A 125 0.01 -2.65 21.84
N ILE A 126 -0.68 -2.17 22.89
CA ILE A 126 -0.36 -2.52 24.28
C ILE A 126 -0.55 -4.02 24.50
N PHE A 127 -1.67 -4.61 24.04
CA PHE A 127 -1.90 -6.04 24.13
C PHE A 127 -0.79 -6.85 23.46
N GLU A 128 -0.37 -6.50 22.26
CA GLU A 128 0.75 -7.15 21.56
C GLU A 128 2.04 -7.13 22.39
N LEU A 129 2.34 -5.99 23.05
CA LEU A 129 3.51 -5.85 23.88
C LEU A 129 3.42 -6.68 25.18
N LEU A 130 2.24 -6.76 25.79
CA LEU A 130 1.98 -7.62 26.96
C LEU A 130 2.15 -9.11 26.58
N MET A 131 1.59 -9.54 25.43
CA MET A 131 1.78 -10.90 24.92
C MET A 131 3.24 -11.23 24.57
N ALA A 132 4.05 -10.22 24.24
CA ALA A 132 5.49 -10.34 24.03
C ALA A 132 6.29 -10.39 25.37
N GLY A 133 5.61 -10.39 26.53
CA GLY A 133 6.23 -10.50 27.86
C GLY A 133 6.64 -9.18 28.49
N LYS A 134 6.24 -8.03 27.94
CA LYS A 134 6.46 -6.72 28.58
C LYS A 134 5.37 -6.46 29.62
N ASP A 135 5.73 -5.71 30.66
CA ASP A 135 4.73 -5.22 31.60
C ASP A 135 3.98 -3.99 31.05
N MET A 136 2.90 -3.57 31.73
CA MET A 136 2.04 -2.45 31.33
C MET A 136 2.81 -1.12 31.25
N ARG A 137 3.84 -0.95 32.07
CA ARG A 137 4.68 0.24 32.09
C ARG A 137 5.64 0.25 30.90
N GLU A 138 6.36 -0.85 30.71
CA GLU A 138 7.29 -1.04 29.58
C GLU A 138 6.58 -0.92 28.23
N ALA A 139 5.34 -1.43 28.12
CA ALA A 139 4.51 -1.29 26.94
C ALA A 139 4.19 0.20 26.65
N GLY A 140 3.84 0.97 27.68
CA GLY A 140 3.59 2.40 27.56
C GLY A 140 4.83 3.18 27.18
N ASP A 141 5.97 2.89 27.80
CA ASP A 141 7.23 3.56 27.52
C ASP A 141 7.69 3.29 26.08
N ALA A 142 7.57 2.07 25.60
CA ALA A 142 7.88 1.69 24.21
C ALA A 142 7.01 2.43 23.17
N LEU A 143 5.73 2.66 23.46
CA LEU A 143 4.87 3.45 22.57
C LEU A 143 5.22 4.93 22.56
N MET A 144 5.62 5.49 23.70
CA MET A 144 6.09 6.89 23.78
C MET A 144 7.42 7.07 23.03
N GLU A 145 8.34 6.10 23.07
CA GLU A 145 9.57 6.11 22.27
C GLU A 145 9.28 6.04 20.76
N GLN A 146 8.17 5.42 20.34
CA GLN A 146 7.70 5.38 18.96
C GLN A 146 7.01 6.68 18.51
N GLY A 147 6.90 7.67 19.41
CA GLY A 147 6.37 9.00 19.10
C GLY A 147 4.89 9.20 19.44
N GLU A 148 4.27 8.25 20.15
CA GLU A 148 2.89 8.41 20.58
C GLU A 148 2.75 9.44 21.70
N LYS A 149 1.61 10.15 21.72
CA LYS A 149 1.38 11.18 22.73
C LYS A 149 1.11 10.56 24.10
N ARG A 150 1.81 11.06 25.11
CA ARG A 150 1.71 10.57 26.50
C ARG A 150 0.28 10.44 27.02
N ASN A 151 -0.60 11.40 26.71
CA ASN A 151 -1.98 11.37 27.17
C ASN A 151 -2.82 10.27 26.49
N ASP A 152 -2.52 9.97 25.22
CA ASP A 152 -3.23 8.94 24.47
C ASP A 152 -2.77 7.56 24.93
N VAL A 153 -1.47 7.36 25.16
CA VAL A 153 -0.91 6.15 25.74
C VAL A 153 -1.46 5.90 27.15
N TYR A 154 -1.57 6.94 27.96
CA TYR A 154 -2.14 6.80 29.32
C TYR A 154 -3.60 6.31 29.27
N ARG A 155 -4.44 6.91 28.41
CA ARG A 155 -5.84 6.50 28.23
C ARG A 155 -5.95 5.05 27.75
N ALA A 156 -5.14 4.67 26.76
CA ALA A 156 -5.13 3.31 26.23
C ALA A 156 -4.69 2.29 27.30
N ARG A 157 -3.68 2.59 28.11
CA ARG A 157 -3.26 1.74 29.23
C ARG A 157 -4.35 1.54 30.24
N THR A 158 -5.05 2.60 30.61
CA THR A 158 -6.16 2.53 31.57
C THR A 158 -7.32 1.68 31.03
N ALA A 159 -7.64 1.82 29.73
CA ALA A 159 -8.66 1.01 29.09
C ALA A 159 -8.31 -0.49 29.05
N VAL A 160 -7.05 -0.82 28.71
CA VAL A 160 -6.56 -2.21 28.69
C VAL A 160 -6.55 -2.81 30.10
N GLN A 161 -6.09 -2.04 31.08
CA GLN A 161 -6.05 -2.51 32.47
C GLN A 161 -7.47 -2.82 32.99
N LYS A 162 -8.42 -1.94 32.75
CA LYS A 162 -9.82 -2.15 33.14
C LYS A 162 -10.42 -3.38 32.46
N PHE A 163 -10.17 -3.57 31.15
CA PHE A 163 -10.62 -4.75 30.41
C PHE A 163 -10.04 -6.06 31.00
N LEU A 164 -8.76 -6.05 31.37
CA LEU A 164 -8.13 -7.22 32.00
C LEU A 164 -8.73 -7.52 33.39
N GLU A 165 -9.00 -6.49 34.19
CA GLU A 165 -9.63 -6.63 35.52
C GLU A 165 -11.05 -7.23 35.38
N GLU A 166 -11.86 -6.75 34.44
CA GLU A 166 -13.21 -7.28 34.16
C GLU A 166 -13.17 -8.76 33.73
N LEU A 167 -12.20 -9.15 32.88
CA LEU A 167 -12.05 -10.56 32.45
C LEU A 167 -11.70 -11.51 33.60
N TRP A 168 -10.96 -11.05 34.57
CA TRP A 168 -10.53 -11.90 35.71
C TRP A 168 -11.61 -11.99 36.80
N GLU A 169 -12.44 -10.95 36.95
CA GLU A 169 -13.60 -11.00 37.88
C GLU A 169 -14.66 -11.98 37.39
N ASP A 170 -14.87 -12.14 36.09
CA ASP A 170 -15.83 -13.09 35.50
C ASP A 170 -15.36 -14.57 35.70
N GLU A 171 -14.04 -14.85 35.66
CA GLU A 171 -13.50 -16.21 35.92
C GLU A 171 -13.66 -16.64 37.38
N ASP A 172 -13.49 -15.73 38.35
CA ASP A 172 -13.64 -16.02 39.78
C ASP A 172 -15.09 -16.30 40.19
N ASP A 173 -16.08 -15.80 39.47
CA ASP A 173 -17.51 -16.02 39.74
C ASP A 173 -18.02 -17.36 39.13
N GLU A 174 -17.40 -17.89 38.09
CA GLU A 174 -17.74 -19.21 37.52
C GLU A 174 -17.19 -20.36 38.42
N GLU A 175 -16.00 -20.19 39.03
CA GLU A 175 -15.45 -21.20 39.95
C GLU A 175 -16.17 -21.29 41.31
N ARG A 176 -16.99 -20.32 41.70
CA ARG A 176 -17.77 -20.31 42.94
C ARG A 176 -19.16 -20.94 42.82
N ASN A 177 -19.61 -21.27 41.60
CA ASN A 177 -20.93 -21.81 41.34
C ASN A 177 -20.94 -23.31 40.96
N ASP A 178 -19.80 -24.00 40.99
CA ASP A 178 -19.65 -25.45 40.89
C ASP A 178 -19.28 -26.04 42.28
#